data_e169f32d1602ac3d18d7d0783758660c
#
_entry.id   e169f32d1602ac3d18d7d0783758660c
#
_cell.length_a   1.000
_cell.length_b   1.000
_cell.length_c   1.000
_cell.angle_alpha   90.00
_cell.angle_beta   90.00
_cell.angle_gamma   90.00
#
_symmetry.space_group_name_H-M   'P 1'
#
loop_
_entity.id
_entity.type
_entity.pdbx_description
1 polymer ?
#
loop_
_entity_poly.entity_id
_entity_poly.type
_entity_poly.pdbx_seq_one_letter_code
_entity_poly.pdbx_strand_id
1 'polypeptide(L)'
;MKKQLPEITLKAIEPADVSTLLKWENDQRIWTISQTVEPLSKYKLDTYIKQTLTFDVFGLRQLRLMIHRVFDSSLDITEPIGTIDLFEFDPINKNAGIGIMLLKEHQGQGVGKIALEQFLAYCFEKLQLHSVYANISETNIDSIKFFENYGFKKVAEYKEFLYENNKFVSQLTYQFINYDSR
;
A
#
# COMPACT_ATOMS: atom_id res chain seq x y z
N MET A 1 24.98 -19.09 4.19
CA MET A 1 25.02 -17.63 4.26
C MET A 1 23.62 -17.10 4.47
N LYS A 2 23.33 -16.40 5.57
CA LYS A 2 22.03 -15.71 5.73
C LYS A 2 21.99 -14.61 4.67
N LYS A 3 21.01 -14.66 3.75
CA LYS A 3 20.78 -13.62 2.76
C LYS A 3 20.47 -12.33 3.53
N GLN A 4 21.31 -11.32 3.42
CA GLN A 4 21.07 -10.02 4.05
C GLN A 4 19.78 -9.46 3.45
N LEU A 5 18.83 -9.10 4.29
CA LEU A 5 17.59 -8.47 3.83
C LEU A 5 17.93 -7.10 3.24
N PRO A 6 17.25 -6.70 2.16
CA PRO A 6 17.45 -5.37 1.58
C PRO A 6 17.02 -4.29 2.57
N GLU A 7 17.77 -3.20 2.62
CA GLU A 7 17.39 -2.01 3.37
C GLU A 7 16.30 -1.25 2.59
N ILE A 8 15.24 -0.82 3.31
CA ILE A 8 14.06 -0.16 2.75
C ILE A 8 13.78 1.13 3.53
N THR A 9 13.36 2.15 2.84
CA THR A 9 12.83 3.38 3.43
C THR A 9 11.50 3.77 2.78
N LEU A 10 10.60 4.33 3.58
CA LEU A 10 9.35 4.91 3.10
C LEU A 10 9.54 6.42 2.96
N LYS A 11 9.28 6.95 1.77
CA LYS A 11 9.41 8.38 1.46
C LYS A 11 8.06 8.98 1.08
N ALA A 12 7.86 10.26 1.38
CA ALA A 12 6.74 11.01 0.84
C ALA A 12 6.81 11.07 -0.69
N ILE A 13 5.66 11.21 -1.34
CA ILE A 13 5.61 11.42 -2.79
C ILE A 13 6.06 12.84 -3.09
N GLU A 14 6.97 12.97 -4.02
CA GLU A 14 7.48 14.24 -4.51
C GLU A 14 7.04 14.51 -5.97
N PRO A 15 7.04 15.77 -6.43
CA PRO A 15 6.75 16.09 -7.83
C PRO A 15 7.63 15.33 -8.84
N ALA A 16 8.84 14.95 -8.45
CA ALA A 16 9.75 14.15 -9.27
C ALA A 16 9.24 12.73 -9.53
N ASP A 17 8.36 12.19 -8.67
CA ASP A 17 7.83 10.84 -8.77
C ASP A 17 6.70 10.70 -9.79
N VAL A 18 6.16 11.82 -10.31
CA VAL A 18 5.02 11.84 -11.25
C VAL A 18 5.24 10.88 -12.43
N SER A 19 6.41 10.91 -13.06
CA SER A 19 6.67 10.06 -14.23
C SER A 19 6.70 8.56 -13.87
N THR A 20 7.25 8.24 -12.73
CA THR A 20 7.34 6.86 -12.22
C THR A 20 5.95 6.34 -11.85
N LEU A 21 5.20 7.10 -11.07
CA LEU A 21 3.84 6.74 -10.67
C LEU A 21 2.90 6.64 -11.87
N LEU A 22 2.99 7.58 -12.82
CA LEU A 22 2.17 7.54 -14.04
C LEU A 22 2.41 6.26 -14.85
N LYS A 23 3.67 5.82 -14.93
CA LYS A 23 4.03 4.56 -15.59
C LYS A 23 3.45 3.35 -14.86
N TRP A 24 3.51 3.33 -13.52
CA TRP A 24 3.00 2.22 -12.71
C TRP A 24 1.47 2.16 -12.73
N GLU A 25 0.80 3.28 -12.47
CA GLU A 25 -0.67 3.37 -12.44
C GLU A 25 -1.32 3.05 -13.81
N ASN A 26 -0.59 3.24 -14.90
CA ASN A 26 -1.06 2.91 -16.26
C ASN A 26 -0.60 1.55 -16.77
N ASP A 27 0.09 0.75 -15.94
CA ASP A 27 0.43 -0.63 -16.29
C ASP A 27 -0.80 -1.54 -16.13
N GLN A 28 -1.35 -2.00 -17.24
CA GLN A 28 -2.55 -2.85 -17.25
C GLN A 28 -2.41 -4.13 -16.42
N ARG A 29 -1.17 -4.61 -16.18
CA ARG A 29 -0.91 -5.76 -15.30
C ARG A 29 -1.24 -5.48 -13.85
N ILE A 30 -1.24 -4.20 -13.44
CA ILE A 30 -1.54 -3.74 -12.08
C ILE A 30 -3.04 -3.46 -11.93
N TRP A 31 -3.75 -3.11 -13.01
CA TRP A 31 -5.15 -2.69 -12.95
C TRP A 31 -6.09 -3.68 -12.27
N THR A 32 -5.92 -4.97 -12.54
CA THR A 32 -6.74 -6.01 -11.90
C THR A 32 -6.54 -6.02 -10.38
N ILE A 33 -5.33 -5.72 -9.92
CA ILE A 33 -4.97 -5.72 -8.49
C ILE A 33 -5.44 -4.43 -7.82
N SER A 34 -5.27 -3.28 -8.51
CA SER A 34 -5.62 -1.95 -7.99
C SER A 34 -7.08 -1.56 -8.25
N GLN A 35 -7.84 -2.41 -8.96
CA GLN A 35 -9.22 -2.13 -9.39
C GLN A 35 -9.34 -0.84 -10.23
N THR A 36 -8.28 -0.50 -10.96
CA THR A 36 -8.23 0.67 -11.83
C THR A 36 -9.11 0.43 -13.05
N VAL A 37 -10.03 1.34 -13.35
CA VAL A 37 -10.99 1.23 -14.46
C VAL A 37 -10.65 2.13 -15.65
N GLU A 38 -9.79 3.13 -15.46
CA GLU A 38 -9.40 4.07 -16.51
C GLU A 38 -7.92 4.47 -16.38
N PRO A 39 -7.26 4.82 -17.51
CA PRO A 39 -5.90 5.35 -17.45
C PRO A 39 -5.82 6.62 -16.60
N LEU A 40 -4.82 6.70 -15.75
CA LEU A 40 -4.56 7.89 -14.96
C LEU A 40 -3.87 8.95 -15.83
N SER A 41 -4.43 10.15 -15.92
CA SER A 41 -3.79 11.26 -16.62
C SER A 41 -2.70 11.92 -15.77
N LYS A 42 -1.67 12.46 -16.43
CA LYS A 42 -0.64 13.23 -15.74
C LYS A 42 -1.25 14.37 -14.92
N TYR A 43 -2.26 15.05 -15.45
CA TYR A 43 -2.94 16.15 -14.76
C TYR A 43 -3.62 15.71 -13.45
N LYS A 44 -4.31 14.56 -13.46
CA LYS A 44 -4.92 13.99 -12.24
C LYS A 44 -3.84 13.69 -11.20
N LEU A 45 -2.72 13.09 -11.61
CA LEU A 45 -1.63 12.74 -10.70
C LEU A 45 -0.92 13.99 -10.15
N ASP A 46 -0.62 14.98 -11.00
CA ASP A 46 -0.06 16.27 -10.57
C ASP A 46 -0.99 16.97 -9.57
N THR A 47 -2.31 16.90 -9.78
CA THR A 47 -3.30 17.49 -8.87
C THR A 47 -3.31 16.76 -7.52
N TYR A 48 -3.27 15.42 -7.55
CA TYR A 48 -3.18 14.60 -6.34
C TYR A 48 -1.93 14.95 -5.52
N ILE A 49 -0.74 15.00 -6.15
CA ILE A 49 0.51 15.35 -5.47
C ILE A 49 0.44 16.77 -4.88
N LYS A 50 -0.12 17.75 -5.59
CA LYS A 50 -0.32 19.08 -5.03
C LYS A 50 -1.23 19.08 -3.79
N GLN A 51 -2.25 18.23 -3.77
CA GLN A 51 -3.11 18.09 -2.59
C GLN A 51 -2.35 17.49 -1.41
N THR A 52 -1.47 16.50 -1.63
CA THR A 52 -0.65 15.93 -0.54
C THR A 52 0.37 16.90 0.03
N LEU A 53 0.79 17.90 -0.75
CA LEU A 53 1.65 19.00 -0.27
C LEU A 53 0.89 20.08 0.51
N THR A 54 -0.45 20.14 0.34
CA THR A 54 -1.29 21.18 0.93
C THR A 54 -2.02 20.70 2.18
N PHE A 55 -2.48 19.45 2.16
CA PHE A 55 -3.26 18.84 3.23
C PHE A 55 -2.53 17.64 3.80
N ASP A 56 -2.67 17.44 5.09
CA ASP A 56 -2.16 16.26 5.79
C ASP A 56 -3.11 15.05 5.66
N VAL A 57 -2.74 13.95 6.29
CA VAL A 57 -3.53 12.71 6.30
C VAL A 57 -4.93 12.90 6.92
N PHE A 58 -5.10 13.85 7.86
CA PHE A 58 -6.38 14.14 8.47
C PHE A 58 -7.31 14.87 7.50
N GLY A 59 -6.77 15.79 6.69
CA GLY A 59 -7.52 16.50 5.67
C GLY A 59 -7.88 15.63 4.48
N LEU A 60 -6.92 14.83 3.99
CA LEU A 60 -7.11 13.99 2.80
C LEU A 60 -7.80 12.66 3.10
N ARG A 61 -7.79 12.19 4.33
CA ARG A 61 -8.25 10.84 4.74
C ARG A 61 -7.51 9.71 4.02
N GLN A 62 -6.34 10.01 3.51
CA GLN A 62 -5.47 9.08 2.80
C GLN A 62 -4.01 9.51 2.89
N LEU A 63 -3.11 8.54 2.72
CA LEU A 63 -1.67 8.76 2.64
C LEU A 63 -1.09 7.75 1.67
N ARG A 64 -0.23 8.19 0.76
CA ARG A 64 0.57 7.29 -0.07
C ARG A 64 2.04 7.59 0.15
N LEU A 65 2.83 6.54 0.37
CA LEU A 65 4.29 6.63 0.47
C LEU A 65 4.93 5.79 -0.62
N MET A 66 6.06 6.28 -1.11
CA MET A 66 6.95 5.54 -2.00
C MET A 66 7.79 4.57 -1.18
N ILE A 67 7.87 3.31 -1.61
CA ILE A 67 8.79 2.32 -1.06
C ILE A 67 10.09 2.41 -1.85
N HIS A 68 11.19 2.76 -1.18
CA HIS A 68 12.51 2.84 -1.77
C HIS A 68 13.42 1.74 -1.25
N ARG A 69 14.14 1.09 -2.15
CA ARG A 69 15.30 0.27 -1.81
C ARG A 69 16.50 1.17 -1.62
N VAL A 70 17.24 0.99 -0.53
CA VAL A 70 18.43 1.75 -0.21
C VAL A 70 19.66 1.00 -0.70
N PHE A 71 20.53 1.68 -1.46
CA PHE A 71 21.83 1.16 -1.91
C PHE A 71 22.98 1.78 -1.11
N ASP A 72 22.86 3.06 -0.77
CA ASP A 72 23.80 3.79 0.07
C ASP A 72 23.05 4.85 0.87
N SER A 73 22.89 4.61 2.17
CA SER A 73 22.20 5.53 3.08
C SER A 73 22.98 6.82 3.34
N SER A 74 24.31 6.77 3.22
CA SER A 74 25.17 7.95 3.44
C SER A 74 25.07 8.97 2.31
N LEU A 75 24.74 8.53 1.08
CA LEU A 75 24.59 9.33 -0.11
C LEU A 75 23.13 9.50 -0.56
N ASP A 76 22.17 8.97 0.23
CA ASP A 76 20.74 8.89 -0.12
C ASP A 76 20.49 8.25 -1.51
N ILE A 77 21.33 7.29 -1.90
CA ILE A 77 21.16 6.55 -3.15
C ILE A 77 20.07 5.51 -2.96
N THR A 78 18.90 5.80 -3.53
CA THR A 78 17.72 4.95 -3.40
C THR A 78 17.01 4.76 -4.73
N GLU A 79 16.22 3.68 -4.85
CA GLU A 79 15.40 3.38 -6.03
C GLU A 79 13.96 3.14 -5.59
N PRO A 80 12.96 3.81 -6.21
CA PRO A 80 11.57 3.54 -5.95
C PRO A 80 11.18 2.17 -6.53
N ILE A 81 10.61 1.29 -5.69
CA ILE A 81 10.28 -0.09 -6.03
C ILE A 81 8.80 -0.44 -5.81
N GLY A 82 8.01 0.51 -5.32
CA GLY A 82 6.59 0.32 -5.06
C GLY A 82 5.97 1.45 -4.27
N THR A 83 4.72 1.26 -3.87
CA THR A 83 3.97 2.17 -3.00
C THR A 83 3.30 1.41 -1.86
N ILE A 84 3.03 2.13 -0.77
CA ILE A 84 2.18 1.68 0.32
C ILE A 84 1.20 2.77 0.67
N ASP A 85 -0.07 2.39 0.81
CA ASP A 85 -1.20 3.32 0.89
C ASP A 85 -1.98 3.13 2.19
N LEU A 86 -2.46 4.24 2.72
CA LEU A 86 -3.52 4.32 3.71
C LEU A 86 -4.70 5.02 3.06
N PHE A 87 -5.90 4.47 3.16
CA PHE A 87 -7.13 5.02 2.62
C PHE A 87 -8.28 4.86 3.61
N GLU A 88 -9.35 5.63 3.41
CA GLU A 88 -10.51 5.61 4.30
C GLU A 88 -10.12 5.82 5.78
N PHE A 89 -9.14 6.69 6.02
CA PHE A 89 -8.67 6.97 7.37
C PHE A 89 -9.77 7.58 8.23
N ASP A 90 -10.15 6.87 9.28
CA ASP A 90 -11.13 7.30 10.26
C ASP A 90 -10.44 7.59 11.61
N PRO A 91 -10.14 8.87 11.91
CA PRO A 91 -9.50 9.23 13.18
C PRO A 91 -10.44 9.11 14.39
N ILE A 92 -11.75 9.03 14.18
CA ILE A 92 -12.73 8.88 15.28
C ILE A 92 -12.75 7.42 15.72
N ASN A 93 -12.93 6.49 14.76
CA ASN A 93 -12.94 5.06 15.03
C ASN A 93 -11.54 4.44 15.03
N LYS A 94 -10.49 5.24 14.75
CA LYS A 94 -9.07 4.84 14.76
C LYS A 94 -8.79 3.64 13.88
N ASN A 95 -9.29 3.65 12.66
CA ASN A 95 -9.03 2.61 11.67
C ASN A 95 -8.76 3.18 10.28
N ALA A 96 -8.20 2.36 9.41
CA ALA A 96 -7.97 2.70 8.01
C ALA A 96 -7.82 1.45 7.15
N GLY A 97 -8.13 1.57 5.87
CA GLY A 97 -7.70 0.62 4.87
C GLY A 97 -6.23 0.80 4.50
N ILE A 98 -5.55 -0.27 4.17
CA ILE A 98 -4.18 -0.24 3.67
C ILE A 98 -4.03 -1.06 2.39
N GLY A 99 -3.11 -0.62 1.53
CA GLY A 99 -2.71 -1.31 0.32
C GLY A 99 -1.21 -1.27 0.13
N ILE A 100 -0.64 -2.25 -0.54
CA ILE A 100 0.78 -2.28 -0.91
C ILE A 100 0.93 -2.78 -2.33
N MET A 101 1.72 -2.08 -3.11
CA MET A 101 2.11 -2.47 -4.46
C MET A 101 3.64 -2.51 -4.55
N LEU A 102 4.18 -3.60 -5.07
CA LEU A 102 5.59 -3.75 -5.37
C LEU A 102 5.77 -4.17 -6.82
N LEU A 103 6.77 -3.63 -7.46
CA LEU A 103 7.19 -4.10 -8.78
C LEU A 103 7.57 -5.57 -8.71
N LYS A 104 7.21 -6.34 -9.74
CA LYS A 104 7.33 -7.80 -9.76
C LYS A 104 8.75 -8.30 -9.47
N GLU A 105 9.75 -7.61 -9.99
CA GLU A 105 11.18 -7.91 -9.80
C GLU A 105 11.65 -7.78 -8.36
N HIS A 106 10.91 -7.10 -7.49
CA HIS A 106 11.22 -6.89 -6.08
C HIS A 106 10.37 -7.76 -5.13
N GLN A 107 9.40 -8.50 -5.67
CA GLN A 107 8.57 -9.41 -4.90
C GLN A 107 9.36 -10.65 -4.45
N GLY A 108 8.89 -11.32 -3.39
CA GLY A 108 9.52 -12.55 -2.87
C GLY A 108 10.90 -12.36 -2.20
N GLN A 109 11.37 -11.12 -2.03
CA GLN A 109 12.67 -10.78 -1.43
C GLN A 109 12.57 -10.31 0.03
N GLY A 110 11.38 -10.36 0.63
CA GLY A 110 11.14 -9.87 2.00
C GLY A 110 10.88 -8.37 2.11
N VAL A 111 11.02 -7.62 1.00
CA VAL A 111 10.83 -6.16 0.92
C VAL A 111 9.46 -5.74 1.42
N GLY A 112 8.40 -6.40 0.94
CA GLY A 112 7.03 -6.07 1.32
C GLY A 112 6.79 -6.17 2.83
N LYS A 113 7.38 -7.18 3.47
CA LYS A 113 7.26 -7.35 4.92
C LYS A 113 7.91 -6.18 5.66
N ILE A 114 9.13 -5.77 5.27
CA ILE A 114 9.84 -4.65 5.90
C ILE A 114 9.05 -3.34 5.71
N ALA A 115 8.55 -3.08 4.49
CA ALA A 115 7.75 -1.89 4.19
C ALA A 115 6.46 -1.88 5.01
N LEU A 116 5.76 -3.01 5.12
CA LEU A 116 4.55 -3.12 5.92
C LEU A 116 4.84 -2.92 7.42
N GLU A 117 5.94 -3.48 7.96
CA GLU A 117 6.36 -3.27 9.36
C GLU A 117 6.59 -1.79 9.67
N GLN A 118 7.35 -1.07 8.83
CA GLN A 118 7.59 0.37 8.99
C GLN A 118 6.28 1.18 8.91
N PHE A 119 5.42 0.82 7.97
CA PHE A 119 4.15 1.51 7.78
C PHE A 119 3.18 1.29 8.93
N LEU A 120 3.08 0.06 9.44
CA LEU A 120 2.23 -0.24 10.60
C LEU A 120 2.74 0.44 11.88
N ALA A 121 4.05 0.52 12.07
CA ALA A 121 4.63 1.30 13.16
C ALA A 121 4.18 2.77 13.07
N TYR A 122 4.25 3.38 11.87
CA TYR A 122 3.71 4.73 11.66
C TYR A 122 2.21 4.83 11.95
N CYS A 123 1.39 3.89 11.45
CA CYS A 123 -0.05 3.88 11.67
C CYS A 123 -0.41 3.80 13.17
N PHE A 124 0.27 2.95 13.91
CA PHE A 124 -0.06 2.71 15.32
C PHE A 124 0.59 3.71 16.27
N GLU A 125 1.83 4.12 16.03
CA GLU A 125 2.55 5.02 16.93
C GLU A 125 2.26 6.50 16.66
N LYS A 126 2.16 6.91 15.37
CA LYS A 126 1.96 8.31 14.99
C LYS A 126 0.50 8.66 14.78
N LEU A 127 -0.24 7.85 14.00
CA LEU A 127 -1.66 8.08 13.75
C LEU A 127 -2.56 7.51 14.86
N GLN A 128 -1.99 6.74 15.80
CA GLN A 128 -2.70 6.13 16.94
C GLN A 128 -3.91 5.30 16.51
N LEU A 129 -3.79 4.62 15.35
CA LEU A 129 -4.82 3.70 14.89
C LEU A 129 -4.94 2.52 15.87
N HIS A 130 -6.16 2.02 16.02
CA HIS A 130 -6.43 0.77 16.72
C HIS A 130 -6.33 -0.43 15.80
N SER A 131 -6.77 -0.28 14.56
CA SER A 131 -6.74 -1.36 13.58
C SER A 131 -6.57 -0.86 12.16
N VAL A 132 -6.06 -1.75 11.31
CA VAL A 132 -6.02 -1.56 9.86
C VAL A 132 -6.63 -2.76 9.15
N TYR A 133 -7.13 -2.54 7.92
CA TYR A 133 -7.69 -3.63 7.11
C TYR A 133 -7.20 -3.56 5.67
N ALA A 134 -7.22 -4.70 5.00
CA ALA A 134 -6.95 -4.81 3.57
C ALA A 134 -8.11 -5.54 2.88
N ASN A 135 -8.59 -4.98 1.76
CA ASN A 135 -9.57 -5.60 0.89
C ASN A 135 -8.86 -6.29 -0.26
N ILE A 136 -9.08 -7.58 -0.44
CA ILE A 136 -8.32 -8.43 -1.35
C ILE A 136 -9.29 -9.27 -2.18
N SER A 137 -9.11 -9.29 -3.51
CA SER A 137 -9.82 -10.24 -4.36
C SER A 137 -9.47 -11.68 -3.96
N GLU A 138 -10.46 -12.56 -3.92
CA GLU A 138 -10.23 -14.00 -3.64
C GLU A 138 -9.26 -14.65 -4.65
N THR A 139 -9.07 -14.06 -5.83
CA THR A 139 -8.14 -14.52 -6.87
C THR A 139 -6.70 -14.11 -6.60
N ASN A 140 -6.46 -13.09 -5.76
CA ASN A 140 -5.12 -12.58 -5.45
C ASN A 140 -4.47 -13.38 -4.30
N ILE A 141 -4.11 -14.62 -4.60
CA ILE A 141 -3.55 -15.56 -3.63
C ILE A 141 -2.25 -15.06 -3.00
N ASP A 142 -1.45 -14.31 -3.75
CA ASP A 142 -0.17 -13.80 -3.24
C ASP A 142 -0.39 -12.73 -2.16
N SER A 143 -1.34 -11.81 -2.37
CA SER A 143 -1.73 -10.83 -1.34
C SER A 143 -2.38 -11.49 -0.13
N ILE A 144 -3.26 -12.46 -0.34
CA ILE A 144 -3.87 -13.22 0.76
C ILE A 144 -2.78 -13.83 1.65
N LYS A 145 -1.87 -14.62 1.06
CA LYS A 145 -0.76 -15.22 1.80
C LYS A 145 0.15 -14.19 2.46
N PHE A 146 0.41 -13.06 1.80
CA PHE A 146 1.25 -12.00 2.34
C PHE A 146 0.66 -11.43 3.63
N PHE A 147 -0.62 -11.04 3.63
CA PHE A 147 -1.29 -10.48 4.79
C PHE A 147 -1.50 -11.52 5.90
N GLU A 148 -1.90 -12.75 5.56
CA GLU A 148 -2.04 -13.85 6.54
C GLU A 148 -0.72 -14.17 7.24
N ASN A 149 0.39 -14.28 6.49
CA ASN A 149 1.73 -14.55 7.04
C ASN A 149 2.24 -13.42 7.93
N TYR A 150 1.74 -12.19 7.72
CA TYR A 150 2.04 -11.06 8.61
C TYR A 150 1.23 -11.11 9.92
N GLY A 151 0.08 -11.79 9.91
CA GLY A 151 -0.79 -11.92 11.09
C GLY A 151 -2.17 -11.30 10.93
N PHE A 152 -2.50 -10.77 9.76
CA PHE A 152 -3.87 -10.33 9.47
C PHE A 152 -4.83 -11.52 9.50
N LYS A 153 -6.06 -11.27 9.93
CA LYS A 153 -7.12 -12.30 10.02
C LYS A 153 -8.26 -11.95 9.08
N LYS A 154 -8.76 -12.93 8.32
CA LYS A 154 -9.98 -12.77 7.53
C LYS A 154 -11.16 -12.50 8.47
N VAL A 155 -11.85 -11.37 8.27
CA VAL A 155 -12.98 -10.93 9.10
C VAL A 155 -14.27 -10.80 8.33
N ALA A 156 -14.21 -10.64 7.01
CA ALA A 156 -15.40 -10.55 6.17
C ALA A 156 -15.16 -11.12 4.77
N GLU A 157 -16.27 -11.43 4.11
CA GLU A 157 -16.34 -11.83 2.71
C GLU A 157 -17.57 -11.22 2.07
N TYR A 158 -17.37 -10.49 0.98
CA TYR A 158 -18.44 -9.99 0.12
C TYR A 158 -18.50 -10.86 -1.12
N LYS A 159 -19.51 -11.72 -1.23
CA LYS A 159 -19.64 -12.64 -2.35
C LYS A 159 -20.00 -11.92 -3.64
N GLU A 160 -19.36 -12.35 -4.75
CA GLU A 160 -19.64 -11.82 -6.10
C GLU A 160 -19.56 -10.30 -6.18
N PHE A 161 -18.62 -9.68 -5.45
CA PHE A 161 -18.54 -8.24 -5.25
C PHE A 161 -17.64 -7.53 -6.28
N LEU A 162 -16.65 -8.25 -6.82
CA LEU A 162 -15.72 -7.73 -7.81
C LEU A 162 -15.98 -8.38 -9.17
N TYR A 163 -15.75 -7.63 -10.24
CA TYR A 163 -15.85 -8.15 -11.60
C TYR A 163 -14.46 -8.20 -12.23
N GLU A 164 -13.92 -9.41 -12.38
CA GLU A 164 -12.57 -9.65 -12.88
C GLU A 164 -12.59 -10.73 -13.97
N ASN A 165 -11.88 -10.50 -15.07
CA ASN A 165 -11.76 -11.48 -16.15
C ASN A 165 -13.10 -12.08 -16.61
N ASN A 166 -14.11 -11.21 -16.79
CA ASN A 166 -15.49 -11.55 -17.23
C ASN A 166 -16.26 -12.46 -16.27
N LYS A 167 -15.94 -12.43 -14.98
CA LYS A 167 -16.69 -13.15 -13.94
C LYS A 167 -16.74 -12.35 -12.64
N PHE A 168 -17.77 -12.61 -11.84
CA PHE A 168 -17.85 -12.11 -10.48
C PHE A 168 -17.01 -12.98 -9.54
N VAL A 169 -16.26 -12.33 -8.66
CA VAL A 169 -15.42 -12.97 -7.63
C VAL A 169 -15.66 -12.31 -6.29
N SER A 170 -15.36 -13.01 -5.19
CA SER A 170 -15.54 -12.45 -3.86
C SER A 170 -14.42 -11.48 -3.48
N GLN A 171 -14.78 -10.46 -2.69
CA GLN A 171 -13.82 -9.62 -1.97
C GLN A 171 -13.68 -10.12 -0.54
N LEU A 172 -12.45 -10.32 -0.10
CA LEU A 172 -12.11 -10.73 1.25
C LEU A 172 -11.55 -9.54 2.03
N THR A 173 -12.02 -9.33 3.26
CA THR A 173 -11.46 -8.31 4.15
C THR A 173 -10.61 -8.98 5.22
N TYR A 174 -9.36 -8.56 5.30
CA TYR A 174 -8.39 -8.98 6.31
C TYR A 174 -8.08 -7.83 7.25
N GLN A 175 -8.08 -8.06 8.56
CA GLN A 175 -7.88 -7.05 9.59
C GLN A 175 -6.67 -7.40 10.47
N PHE A 176 -5.94 -6.36 10.89
CA PHE A 176 -4.91 -6.43 11.90
C PHE A 176 -5.26 -5.44 13.03
N ILE A 177 -5.35 -5.94 14.26
CA ILE A 177 -5.67 -5.15 15.45
C ILE A 177 -4.40 -4.98 16.27
N ASN A 178 -4.09 -3.73 16.66
CA ASN A 178 -3.02 -3.42 17.60
C ASN A 178 -3.54 -3.54 19.03
N TYR A 179 -3.29 -4.65 19.68
CA TYR A 179 -3.70 -4.88 21.07
C TYR A 179 -2.78 -4.19 22.10
N ASP A 180 -1.59 -3.76 21.69
CA ASP A 180 -0.61 -3.11 22.58
C ASP A 180 -0.94 -1.63 22.85
N SER A 181 -1.91 -1.07 22.13
CA SER A 181 -2.37 0.33 22.25
C SER A 181 -3.47 0.54 23.29
N ARG A 182 -3.66 -0.38 24.24
CA ARG A 182 -4.66 -0.28 25.32
C ARG A 182 -4.08 0.32 26.59
#